data_d8377ee76c0ab92f075597fb5f237265
#
_entry.id   d8377ee76c0ab92f075597fb5f237265
#
_cell.length_a   1.000
_cell.length_b   1.000
_cell.length_c   1.000
_cell.angle_alpha   90.00
_cell.angle_beta   90.00
_cell.angle_gamma   90.00
#
_symmetry.space_group_name_H-M   'P 1'
#
loop_
_entity.id
_entity.type
_entity.pdbx_description
1 polymer ?
#
loop_
_entity_poly.entity_id
_entity_poly.type
_entity_poly.pdbx_seq_one_letter_code
_entity_poly.pdbx_strand_id
1 'polypeptide(L)'
;MISNSGSDEHGRYNSGAAGDQTGREWRIIPWYKRPWKCVLRHPDPKVRDLIATLSEQGAQNDKIGYDQYERWTFWAELKKVGYYPKNIYSKCEADCSSGVISIVWAVGYILNRSDLKSINAVNTSTMRKAFREAGFQVLTYEKYLDSDKYLRRGDILLNDDHHTAINLTNGAKEPEEDEMSYSQFLEYQKQYEKDRAEMGAAEGWQQNAQAFVRDKGISDGNSPQCPAPRVQIWGMLFKFYGVIIKEVKQLIKEAIG
;
A
#
# COMPACT_ATOMS: atom_id res chain seq x y z
N MET A 1 -16.86 -6.48 -13.27
CA MET A 1 -17.88 -6.52 -12.20
C MET A 1 -17.32 -5.95 -10.93
N ILE A 2 -18.14 -5.29 -10.12
CA ILE A 2 -17.74 -4.77 -8.81
C ILE A 2 -18.72 -5.19 -7.72
N SER A 3 -18.24 -5.39 -6.51
CA SER A 3 -19.02 -5.50 -5.28
C SER A 3 -19.18 -4.10 -4.69
N ASN A 4 -20.41 -3.66 -4.54
CA ASN A 4 -20.76 -2.29 -4.22
C ASN A 4 -21.83 -2.24 -3.11
N SER A 5 -21.42 -1.81 -1.93
CA SER A 5 -22.30 -1.40 -0.85
C SER A 5 -22.63 0.08 -1.04
N GLY A 6 -23.89 0.41 -1.37
CA GLY A 6 -24.21 1.71 -1.94
C GLY A 6 -25.27 2.55 -1.22
N SER A 7 -26.39 1.97 -0.82
CA SER A 7 -27.49 2.67 -0.17
C SER A 7 -28.49 1.66 0.39
N ASP A 8 -29.30 2.09 1.36
CA ASP A 8 -30.37 1.28 1.94
C ASP A 8 -31.49 0.94 0.95
N GLU A 9 -32.44 0.13 1.37
CA GLU A 9 -33.60 -0.31 0.57
C GLU A 9 -34.50 0.82 0.06
N HIS A 10 -34.37 2.02 0.66
CA HIS A 10 -35.08 3.22 0.23
C HIS A 10 -34.20 4.17 -0.62
N GLY A 11 -33.02 3.75 -1.02
CA GLY A 11 -32.07 4.58 -1.77
C GLY A 11 -31.39 5.66 -0.92
N ARG A 12 -31.43 5.56 0.42
CA ARG A 12 -30.79 6.49 1.36
C ARG A 12 -29.38 6.02 1.72
N TYR A 13 -28.61 6.91 2.33
CA TYR A 13 -27.23 6.63 2.69
C TYR A 13 -27.00 6.52 4.21
N ASN A 14 -28.03 6.63 5.01
CA ASN A 14 -27.84 6.82 6.45
C ASN A 14 -28.77 6.06 7.38
N SER A 15 -29.78 5.38 6.89
CA SER A 15 -30.59 4.50 7.74
C SER A 15 -31.51 3.60 6.93
N GLY A 16 -31.68 2.37 7.38
CA GLY A 16 -32.57 1.37 6.86
C GLY A 16 -33.01 0.37 7.91
N ALA A 17 -33.73 -0.67 7.54
CA ALA A 17 -33.93 -1.82 8.39
C ALA A 17 -32.69 -2.72 8.36
N ALA A 18 -32.30 -3.30 9.48
CA ALA A 18 -31.11 -4.13 9.55
C ALA A 18 -31.15 -5.34 8.59
N GLY A 19 -30.05 -5.54 7.85
CA GLY A 19 -29.90 -6.53 6.78
C GLY A 19 -30.47 -6.04 5.45
N ASP A 20 -30.00 -6.56 4.34
CA ASP A 20 -30.49 -6.19 3.00
C ASP A 20 -31.90 -6.72 2.79
N GLN A 21 -32.86 -5.82 2.50
CA GLN A 21 -34.26 -6.14 2.35
C GLN A 21 -34.64 -6.47 0.90
N THR A 22 -33.85 -6.02 -0.05
CA THR A 22 -34.23 -6.00 -1.48
C THR A 22 -33.13 -6.58 -2.39
N GLY A 23 -32.00 -7.02 -1.87
CA GLY A 23 -30.82 -7.44 -2.63
C GLY A 23 -30.14 -6.27 -3.35
N ARG A 24 -30.31 -5.03 -2.86
CA ARG A 24 -29.81 -3.83 -3.53
C ARG A 24 -28.86 -3.00 -2.71
N GLU A 25 -28.76 -3.23 -1.44
CA GLU A 25 -27.94 -2.45 -0.50
C GLU A 25 -26.47 -2.78 -0.66
N TRP A 26 -26.13 -4.06 -0.70
CA TRP A 26 -24.80 -4.53 -1.08
C TRP A 26 -24.94 -5.54 -2.22
N ARG A 27 -24.47 -5.20 -3.41
CA ARG A 27 -24.74 -5.99 -4.62
C ARG A 27 -23.52 -6.09 -5.54
N ILE A 28 -23.56 -7.10 -6.40
CA ILE A 28 -22.61 -7.26 -7.50
C ILE A 28 -23.22 -6.61 -8.74
N ILE A 29 -22.54 -5.63 -9.31
CA ILE A 29 -22.97 -4.86 -10.48
C ILE A 29 -21.86 -4.76 -11.53
N PRO A 30 -22.17 -4.44 -12.79
CA PRO A 30 -21.19 -4.06 -13.78
C PRO A 30 -20.33 -2.89 -13.28
N TRP A 31 -19.07 -2.88 -13.68
CA TRP A 31 -18.25 -1.70 -13.46
C TRP A 31 -18.89 -0.49 -14.13
N TYR A 32 -18.81 0.66 -13.51
CA TYR A 32 -19.30 1.92 -14.07
C TYR A 32 -18.29 3.04 -13.86
N LYS A 33 -18.29 3.99 -14.81
CA LYS A 33 -17.44 5.17 -14.69
C LYS A 33 -17.99 6.08 -13.58
N ARG A 34 -17.16 6.33 -12.60
CA ARG A 34 -17.36 7.29 -11.51
C ARG A 34 -16.09 8.14 -11.43
N PRO A 35 -16.06 9.29 -10.77
CA PRO A 35 -14.81 10.03 -10.57
C PRO A 35 -13.91 9.31 -9.55
N TRP A 36 -13.50 8.08 -9.89
CA TRP A 36 -12.52 7.33 -9.12
C TRP A 36 -11.23 8.11 -9.04
N LYS A 37 -10.61 8.21 -7.88
CA LYS A 37 -9.38 8.99 -7.63
C LYS A 37 -8.14 8.12 -7.55
N CYS A 38 -8.30 6.87 -7.15
CA CYS A 38 -7.25 5.86 -7.21
C CYS A 38 -7.81 4.45 -7.14
N VAL A 39 -6.97 3.50 -7.49
CA VAL A 39 -7.14 2.08 -7.22
C VAL A 39 -6.11 1.66 -6.19
N LEU A 40 -6.56 1.01 -5.12
CA LEU A 40 -5.68 0.43 -4.11
C LEU A 40 -5.51 -1.05 -4.44
N ARG A 41 -4.29 -1.43 -4.85
CA ARG A 41 -3.96 -2.80 -5.26
C ARG A 41 -2.97 -3.42 -4.29
N HIS A 42 -3.34 -4.52 -3.66
CA HIS A 42 -2.37 -5.29 -2.89
C HIS A 42 -1.44 -6.07 -3.84
N PRO A 43 -0.10 -6.09 -3.61
CA PRO A 43 0.84 -6.79 -4.52
C PRO A 43 0.62 -8.31 -4.55
N ASP A 44 0.28 -8.92 -3.41
CA ASP A 44 0.04 -10.36 -3.31
C ASP A 44 -1.31 -10.75 -3.94
N PRO A 45 -1.32 -11.59 -5.01
CA PRO A 45 -2.55 -12.02 -5.68
C PRO A 45 -3.46 -12.86 -4.78
N LYS A 46 -2.92 -13.60 -3.79
CA LYS A 46 -3.72 -14.38 -2.83
C LYS A 46 -4.54 -13.47 -1.93
N VAL A 47 -3.96 -12.35 -1.50
CA VAL A 47 -4.67 -11.33 -0.71
C VAL A 47 -5.79 -10.73 -1.56
N ARG A 48 -5.50 -10.34 -2.79
CA ARG A 48 -6.50 -9.76 -3.69
C ARG A 48 -7.66 -10.73 -3.97
N ASP A 49 -7.36 -11.98 -4.28
CA ASP A 49 -8.40 -12.98 -4.56
C ASP A 49 -9.30 -13.20 -3.34
N LEU A 50 -8.73 -13.26 -2.15
CA LEU A 50 -9.52 -13.42 -0.93
C LEU A 50 -10.35 -12.17 -0.61
N ILE A 51 -9.82 -10.95 -0.85
CA ILE A 51 -10.60 -9.71 -0.74
C ILE A 51 -11.84 -9.78 -1.64
N ALA A 52 -11.67 -10.15 -2.92
CA ALA A 52 -12.78 -10.28 -3.85
C ALA A 52 -13.77 -11.35 -3.41
N THR A 53 -13.27 -12.52 -3.01
CA THR A 53 -14.11 -13.66 -2.59
C THR A 53 -14.95 -13.31 -1.37
N LEU A 54 -14.38 -12.69 -0.35
CA LEU A 54 -15.14 -12.29 0.84
C LEU A 54 -16.14 -11.18 0.50
N SER A 55 -15.79 -10.27 -0.39
CA SER A 55 -16.71 -9.22 -0.83
C SER A 55 -17.90 -9.76 -1.65
N GLU A 56 -17.67 -10.77 -2.50
CA GLU A 56 -18.75 -11.50 -3.18
C GLU A 56 -19.69 -12.16 -2.17
N GLN A 57 -19.13 -12.83 -1.14
CA GLN A 57 -19.93 -13.43 -0.07
C GLN A 57 -20.77 -12.39 0.70
N GLY A 58 -20.20 -11.20 0.93
CA GLY A 58 -20.91 -10.10 1.57
C GLY A 58 -22.10 -9.64 0.72
N ALA A 59 -21.86 -9.41 -0.56
CA ALA A 59 -22.88 -8.94 -1.51
C ALA A 59 -23.95 -10.00 -1.85
N GLN A 60 -23.75 -11.26 -1.46
CA GLN A 60 -24.69 -12.36 -1.68
C GLN A 60 -25.48 -12.76 -0.41
N ASN A 61 -25.21 -12.10 0.71
CA ASN A 61 -25.82 -12.43 1.98
C ASN A 61 -26.80 -11.34 2.43
N ASP A 62 -28.10 -11.57 2.25
CA ASP A 62 -29.17 -10.64 2.62
C ASP A 62 -29.25 -10.30 4.13
N LYS A 63 -28.40 -10.91 4.96
CA LYS A 63 -28.25 -10.51 6.36
C LYS A 63 -27.38 -9.27 6.53
N ILE A 64 -26.68 -8.83 5.48
CA ILE A 64 -25.75 -7.71 5.50
C ILE A 64 -26.35 -6.56 4.69
N GLY A 65 -26.84 -5.54 5.38
CA GLY A 65 -27.42 -4.36 4.75
C GLY A 65 -26.49 -3.14 4.75
N TYR A 66 -27.09 -1.98 4.50
CA TYR A 66 -26.37 -0.71 4.40
C TYR A 66 -26.90 0.32 5.40
N ASP A 67 -26.04 0.75 6.32
CA ASP A 67 -26.32 1.90 7.19
C ASP A 67 -25.02 2.66 7.53
N GLN A 68 -25.07 4.00 7.48
CA GLN A 68 -23.93 4.84 7.84
C GLN A 68 -23.75 5.06 9.35
N TYR A 69 -24.77 4.83 10.14
CA TYR A 69 -24.71 4.97 11.60
C TYR A 69 -24.32 3.67 12.29
N GLU A 70 -24.89 2.53 11.85
CA GLU A 70 -24.61 1.20 12.42
C GLU A 70 -23.55 0.40 11.64
N ARG A 71 -22.77 1.07 10.87
CA ARG A 71 -21.81 0.61 9.86
C ARG A 71 -20.78 -0.41 10.33
N TRP A 72 -20.56 -0.58 11.63
CA TRP A 72 -19.57 -1.51 12.19
C TRP A 72 -20.19 -2.80 12.76
N THR A 73 -21.51 -2.95 12.70
CA THR A 73 -22.17 -4.18 13.15
C THR A 73 -21.81 -5.37 12.27
N PHE A 74 -21.55 -5.15 10.96
CA PHE A 74 -20.98 -6.16 10.06
C PHE A 74 -19.65 -6.70 10.58
N TRP A 75 -18.72 -5.83 10.97
CA TRP A 75 -17.46 -6.28 11.54
C TRP A 75 -17.64 -7.10 12.84
N ALA A 76 -18.59 -6.69 13.68
CA ALA A 76 -18.90 -7.40 14.91
C ALA A 76 -19.40 -8.82 14.64
N GLU A 77 -20.30 -9.00 13.68
CA GLU A 77 -20.82 -10.33 13.28
C GLU A 77 -19.76 -11.16 12.55
N LEU A 78 -18.95 -10.54 11.69
CA LEU A 78 -17.91 -11.20 10.92
C LEU A 78 -16.87 -11.92 11.83
N LYS A 79 -16.52 -11.29 12.95
CA LYS A 79 -15.65 -11.90 13.97
C LYS A 79 -16.21 -13.18 14.60
N LYS A 80 -17.53 -13.27 14.75
CA LYS A 80 -18.20 -14.42 15.39
C LYS A 80 -18.20 -15.66 14.50
N VAL A 81 -18.09 -15.48 13.18
CA VAL A 81 -18.27 -16.53 12.16
C VAL A 81 -16.95 -16.88 11.43
N GLY A 82 -15.82 -16.59 12.06
CA GLY A 82 -14.49 -16.95 11.51
C GLY A 82 -14.11 -16.11 10.29
N TYR A 83 -14.64 -14.89 10.18
CA TYR A 83 -14.31 -13.90 9.15
C TYR A 83 -14.85 -14.23 7.74
N TYR A 84 -15.84 -15.15 7.62
CA TYR A 84 -16.47 -15.47 6.34
C TYR A 84 -17.88 -14.87 6.26
N PRO A 85 -18.14 -13.84 5.41
CA PRO A 85 -19.46 -13.19 5.31
C PRO A 85 -20.61 -14.14 5.01
N LYS A 86 -20.37 -15.19 4.23
CA LYS A 86 -21.40 -16.22 3.92
C LYS A 86 -21.95 -16.94 5.15
N ASN A 87 -21.22 -16.94 6.28
CA ASN A 87 -21.60 -17.60 7.50
C ASN A 87 -22.40 -16.70 8.47
N ILE A 88 -22.57 -15.42 8.15
CA ILE A 88 -23.33 -14.47 8.95
C ILE A 88 -24.83 -14.83 8.86
N TYR A 89 -25.45 -15.04 10.01
CA TYR A 89 -26.86 -15.38 10.16
C TYR A 89 -27.67 -14.30 10.88
N SER A 90 -27.03 -13.39 11.59
CA SER A 90 -27.65 -12.25 12.25
C SER A 90 -27.65 -11.05 11.31
N LYS A 91 -28.71 -10.25 11.33
CA LYS A 91 -28.77 -9.01 10.56
C LYS A 91 -27.72 -8.02 11.06
N CYS A 92 -27.01 -7.39 10.15
CA CYS A 92 -25.95 -6.42 10.43
C CYS A 92 -25.78 -5.44 9.27
N GLU A 93 -25.01 -4.39 9.50
CA GLU A 93 -24.89 -3.25 8.61
C GLU A 93 -23.43 -2.88 8.35
N ALA A 94 -23.19 -2.40 7.12
CA ALA A 94 -21.97 -1.73 6.72
C ALA A 94 -22.29 -0.55 5.80
N ASP A 95 -21.44 0.48 5.80
CA ASP A 95 -21.41 1.42 4.67
C ASP A 95 -20.34 1.00 3.65
N CYS A 96 -20.15 1.77 2.58
CA CYS A 96 -19.18 1.45 1.56
C CYS A 96 -17.76 1.28 2.13
N SER A 97 -17.35 2.17 3.04
CA SER A 97 -15.98 2.16 3.58
C SER A 97 -15.81 1.12 4.68
N SER A 98 -16.73 1.01 5.63
CA SER A 98 -16.64 0.02 6.70
C SER A 98 -16.76 -1.40 6.17
N GLY A 99 -17.56 -1.62 5.11
CA GLY A 99 -17.63 -2.89 4.42
C GLY A 99 -16.28 -3.31 3.83
N VAL A 100 -15.65 -2.44 3.04
CA VAL A 100 -14.34 -2.70 2.44
C VAL A 100 -13.26 -2.90 3.50
N ILE A 101 -13.21 -2.03 4.52
CA ILE A 101 -12.23 -2.12 5.61
C ILE A 101 -12.40 -3.45 6.38
N SER A 102 -13.63 -3.83 6.71
CA SER A 102 -13.94 -5.08 7.42
C SER A 102 -13.52 -6.31 6.61
N ILE A 103 -13.74 -6.31 5.30
CA ILE A 103 -13.28 -7.37 4.39
C ILE A 103 -11.74 -7.48 4.44
N VAL A 104 -11.01 -6.36 4.35
CA VAL A 104 -9.55 -6.41 4.36
C VAL A 104 -9.01 -6.83 5.73
N TRP A 105 -9.61 -6.39 6.82
CA TRP A 105 -9.28 -6.92 8.15
C TRP A 105 -9.52 -8.43 8.24
N ALA A 106 -10.66 -8.91 7.73
CA ALA A 106 -10.98 -10.34 7.72
C ALA A 106 -9.92 -11.15 6.97
N VAL A 107 -9.47 -10.68 5.79
CA VAL A 107 -8.35 -11.27 5.06
C VAL A 107 -7.09 -11.30 5.92
N GLY A 108 -6.80 -10.23 6.65
CA GLY A 108 -5.69 -10.15 7.58
C GLY A 108 -5.74 -11.21 8.68
N TYR A 109 -6.93 -11.48 9.21
CA TYR A 109 -7.12 -12.53 10.22
C TYR A 109 -7.02 -13.94 9.63
N ILE A 110 -7.64 -14.20 8.49
CA ILE A 110 -7.61 -15.51 7.81
C ILE A 110 -6.17 -15.87 7.38
N LEU A 111 -5.43 -14.92 6.82
CA LEU A 111 -4.06 -15.15 6.33
C LEU A 111 -2.97 -14.88 7.39
N ASN A 112 -3.37 -14.54 8.62
CA ASN A 112 -2.48 -14.13 9.70
C ASN A 112 -1.49 -13.01 9.32
N ARG A 113 -1.97 -11.97 8.62
CA ARG A 113 -1.22 -10.81 8.13
C ARG A 113 -1.41 -9.61 9.07
N SER A 114 -0.37 -9.24 9.81
CA SER A 114 -0.41 -8.12 10.77
C SER A 114 -0.59 -6.77 10.09
N ASP A 115 0.01 -6.57 8.93
CA ASP A 115 -0.12 -5.37 8.10
C ASP A 115 -1.59 -5.06 7.74
N LEU A 116 -2.36 -6.09 7.37
CA LEU A 116 -3.78 -5.94 7.03
C LEU A 116 -4.65 -5.75 8.29
N LYS A 117 -4.35 -6.47 9.39
CA LYS A 117 -5.07 -6.34 10.67
C LYS A 117 -4.93 -4.94 11.28
N SER A 118 -3.81 -4.26 11.05
CA SER A 118 -3.48 -2.97 11.64
C SER A 118 -3.92 -1.78 10.80
N ILE A 119 -4.62 -1.97 9.68
CA ILE A 119 -5.13 -0.87 8.86
C ILE A 119 -6.02 0.03 9.72
N ASN A 120 -5.58 1.26 9.90
CA ASN A 120 -6.28 2.28 10.70
C ASN A 120 -7.01 3.25 9.77
N ALA A 121 -8.06 2.75 9.11
CA ALA A 121 -8.97 3.55 8.31
C ALA A 121 -10.37 3.54 8.96
N VAL A 122 -11.09 4.64 8.85
CA VAL A 122 -12.44 4.79 9.42
C VAL A 122 -13.47 5.20 8.39
N ASN A 123 -13.07 5.77 7.28
CA ASN A 123 -13.93 6.21 6.19
C ASN A 123 -13.11 6.35 4.90
N THR A 124 -13.75 6.74 3.80
CA THR A 124 -13.10 6.89 2.48
C THR A 124 -11.97 7.91 2.47
N SER A 125 -12.03 8.98 3.28
CA SER A 125 -10.96 10.00 3.34
C SER A 125 -9.66 9.49 3.97
N THR A 126 -9.75 8.49 4.84
CA THR A 126 -8.58 7.91 5.53
C THR A 126 -8.02 6.67 4.83
N MET A 127 -8.79 6.05 3.93
CA MET A 127 -8.42 4.77 3.30
C MET A 127 -7.12 4.85 2.50
N ARG A 128 -6.95 5.87 1.64
CA ARG A 128 -5.78 5.97 0.76
C ARG A 128 -4.47 5.91 1.54
N LYS A 129 -4.38 6.68 2.61
CA LYS A 129 -3.19 6.72 3.48
C LYS A 129 -2.98 5.39 4.19
N ALA A 130 -4.02 4.91 4.88
CA ALA A 130 -3.92 3.70 5.71
C ALA A 130 -3.59 2.43 4.89
N PHE A 131 -4.18 2.30 3.70
CA PHE A 131 -3.92 1.16 2.82
C PHE A 131 -2.51 1.22 2.20
N ARG A 132 -2.04 2.42 1.83
CA ARG A 132 -0.66 2.60 1.37
C ARG A 132 0.35 2.20 2.46
N GLU A 133 0.11 2.60 3.69
CA GLU A 133 0.94 2.23 4.85
C GLU A 133 0.93 0.71 5.11
N ALA A 134 -0.16 0.03 4.76
CA ALA A 134 -0.29 -1.42 4.79
C ALA A 134 0.26 -2.13 3.54
N GLY A 135 0.98 -1.43 2.66
CA GLY A 135 1.66 -2.02 1.50
C GLY A 135 0.84 -2.11 0.22
N PHE A 136 -0.36 -1.50 0.16
CA PHE A 136 -1.09 -1.39 -1.10
C PHE A 136 -0.47 -0.36 -2.02
N GLN A 137 -0.36 -0.69 -3.30
CA GLN A 137 -0.06 0.24 -4.37
C GLN A 137 -1.22 1.22 -4.54
N VAL A 138 -0.92 2.50 -4.76
CA VAL A 138 -1.91 3.54 -5.05
C VAL A 138 -1.79 3.91 -6.53
N LEU A 139 -2.67 3.36 -7.36
CA LEU A 139 -2.67 3.55 -8.80
C LEU A 139 -3.58 4.73 -9.15
N THR A 140 -3.01 5.78 -9.74
CA THR A 140 -3.71 7.04 -10.04
C THR A 140 -3.75 7.37 -11.53
N TYR A 141 -3.11 6.57 -12.38
CA TYR A 141 -3.13 6.79 -13.82
C TYR A 141 -4.52 6.57 -14.39
N GLU A 142 -4.90 7.38 -15.36
CA GLU A 142 -6.20 7.40 -16.02
C GLU A 142 -6.63 6.01 -16.54
N LYS A 143 -5.68 5.21 -17.06
CA LYS A 143 -5.93 3.84 -17.53
C LYS A 143 -6.59 2.92 -16.48
N TYR A 144 -6.39 3.18 -15.17
CA TYR A 144 -7.02 2.42 -14.08
C TYR A 144 -8.34 3.02 -13.60
N LEU A 145 -8.64 4.27 -13.99
CA LEU A 145 -9.75 5.03 -13.45
C LEU A 145 -10.93 5.15 -14.45
N ASP A 146 -10.64 5.07 -15.74
CA ASP A 146 -11.61 5.30 -16.82
C ASP A 146 -12.25 4.02 -17.37
N SER A 147 -11.68 2.85 -17.06
CA SER A 147 -12.24 1.56 -17.47
C SER A 147 -11.76 0.43 -16.54
N ASP A 148 -12.45 -0.71 -16.62
CA ASP A 148 -12.05 -1.93 -15.90
C ASP A 148 -10.95 -2.76 -16.62
N LYS A 149 -10.50 -2.32 -17.79
CA LYS A 149 -9.58 -3.10 -18.66
C LYS A 149 -8.26 -3.48 -17.98
N TYR A 150 -7.76 -2.62 -17.10
CA TYR A 150 -6.49 -2.81 -16.38
C TYR A 150 -6.66 -3.16 -14.90
N LEU A 151 -7.93 -3.31 -14.46
CA LEU A 151 -8.21 -3.70 -13.09
C LEU A 151 -7.89 -5.18 -12.86
N ARG A 152 -7.57 -5.52 -11.64
CA ARG A 152 -7.40 -6.88 -11.17
C ARG A 152 -8.48 -7.24 -10.16
N ARG A 153 -8.81 -8.52 -10.10
CA ARG A 153 -9.67 -9.06 -9.06
C ARG A 153 -9.10 -8.71 -7.68
N GLY A 154 -9.94 -8.13 -6.81
CA GLY A 154 -9.55 -7.66 -5.48
C GLY A 154 -8.95 -6.25 -5.43
N ASP A 155 -8.89 -5.52 -6.55
CA ASP A 155 -8.60 -4.10 -6.55
C ASP A 155 -9.71 -3.33 -5.84
N ILE A 156 -9.34 -2.34 -5.04
CA ILE A 156 -10.27 -1.47 -4.34
C ILE A 156 -10.32 -0.13 -5.07
N LEU A 157 -11.47 0.20 -5.62
CA LEU A 157 -11.74 1.48 -6.25
C LEU A 157 -12.06 2.52 -5.17
N LEU A 158 -11.42 3.66 -5.20
CA LEU A 158 -11.62 4.72 -4.22
C LEU A 158 -11.88 6.08 -4.89
N ASN A 159 -12.97 6.71 -4.48
CA ASN A 159 -13.22 8.12 -4.60
C ASN A 159 -13.19 8.69 -3.18
N ASP A 160 -12.05 9.33 -2.81
CA ASP A 160 -11.84 9.88 -1.47
C ASP A 160 -13.02 10.78 -1.08
N ASP A 161 -13.40 10.74 0.18
CA ASP A 161 -14.51 11.48 0.79
C ASP A 161 -15.92 11.10 0.29
N HIS A 162 -16.03 10.17 -0.68
CA HIS A 162 -17.32 9.86 -1.29
C HIS A 162 -17.68 8.38 -1.31
N HIS A 163 -16.85 7.52 -1.92
CA HIS A 163 -17.25 6.14 -2.18
C HIS A 163 -16.08 5.20 -2.40
N THR A 164 -16.33 3.91 -2.13
CA THR A 164 -15.40 2.82 -2.44
C THR A 164 -16.14 1.55 -2.85
N ALA A 165 -15.51 0.73 -3.67
CA ALA A 165 -16.03 -0.56 -4.13
C ALA A 165 -14.88 -1.53 -4.39
N ILE A 166 -15.15 -2.84 -4.46
CA ILE A 166 -14.15 -3.86 -4.74
C ILE A 166 -14.38 -4.43 -6.14
N ASN A 167 -13.34 -4.42 -6.97
CA ASN A 167 -13.37 -5.06 -8.28
C ASN A 167 -13.28 -6.58 -8.15
N LEU A 168 -14.16 -7.29 -8.88
CA LEU A 168 -14.34 -8.75 -8.76
C LEU A 168 -13.74 -9.54 -9.92
N THR A 169 -13.33 -8.89 -10.99
CA THR A 169 -12.88 -9.56 -12.22
C THR A 169 -11.53 -9.01 -12.67
N ASN A 170 -10.77 -9.84 -13.36
CA ASN A 170 -9.59 -9.35 -14.06
C ASN A 170 -10.04 -8.65 -15.34
N GLY A 171 -9.47 -7.49 -15.61
CA GLY A 171 -9.63 -6.78 -16.87
C GLY A 171 -8.96 -7.53 -18.02
N ALA A 172 -9.38 -7.20 -19.24
CA ALA A 172 -8.93 -7.88 -20.45
C ALA A 172 -7.47 -7.61 -20.84
N LYS A 173 -6.90 -6.53 -20.29
CA LYS A 173 -5.48 -6.21 -20.51
C LYS A 173 -4.67 -6.61 -19.29
N GLU A 174 -3.59 -7.34 -19.50
CA GLU A 174 -2.55 -7.41 -18.52
C GLU A 174 -2.17 -5.97 -18.17
N PRO A 175 -1.92 -5.62 -16.88
CA PRO A 175 -1.10 -4.46 -16.65
C PRO A 175 0.09 -4.72 -17.57
N GLU A 176 0.35 -3.82 -18.50
CA GLU A 176 1.72 -3.70 -18.92
C GLU A 176 2.43 -3.65 -17.58
N GLU A 177 3.15 -4.70 -17.20
CA GLU A 177 4.26 -4.49 -16.32
C GLU A 177 4.90 -3.29 -16.98
N ASP A 178 4.90 -2.14 -16.33
CA ASP A 178 5.90 -1.14 -16.59
C ASP A 178 7.19 -1.88 -16.18
N GLU A 179 7.57 -2.88 -16.96
CA GLU A 179 8.93 -3.30 -17.12
C GLU A 179 9.59 -2.03 -17.65
N MET A 180 9.92 -1.17 -16.68
CA MET A 180 10.91 -0.17 -16.91
C MET A 180 12.02 -0.95 -17.59
N SER A 181 12.13 -0.79 -18.92
CA SER A 181 13.16 -1.52 -19.67
C SER A 181 14.47 -1.32 -18.91
N TYR A 182 15.35 -2.30 -18.92
CA TYR A 182 16.62 -2.17 -18.20
C TYR A 182 17.35 -0.86 -18.55
N SER A 183 17.16 -0.37 -19.77
CA SER A 183 17.65 0.94 -20.22
C SER A 183 16.94 2.10 -19.51
N GLN A 184 15.63 2.08 -19.34
CA GLN A 184 14.86 3.10 -18.57
C GLN A 184 15.20 3.05 -17.09
N PHE A 185 15.39 1.87 -16.52
CA PHE A 185 15.87 1.71 -15.15
C PHE A 185 17.27 2.32 -14.95
N LEU A 186 18.18 2.10 -15.91
CA LEU A 186 19.53 2.71 -15.87
C LEU A 186 19.47 4.23 -16.05
N GLU A 187 18.60 4.75 -16.90
CA GLU A 187 18.38 6.19 -17.04
C GLU A 187 17.80 6.81 -15.78
N TYR A 188 16.81 6.16 -15.20
CA TYR A 188 16.21 6.61 -13.91
C TYR A 188 17.25 6.57 -12.78
N GLN A 189 18.07 5.51 -12.70
CA GLN A 189 19.16 5.46 -11.73
C GLN A 189 20.18 6.57 -11.94
N LYS A 190 20.60 6.81 -13.18
CA LYS A 190 21.53 7.91 -13.50
C LYS A 190 20.95 9.28 -13.14
N GLN A 191 19.66 9.51 -13.45
CA GLN A 191 19.00 10.76 -13.08
C GLN A 191 18.88 10.89 -11.57
N TYR A 192 18.47 9.84 -10.86
CA TYR A 192 18.38 9.82 -9.40
C TYR A 192 19.74 10.07 -8.73
N GLU A 193 20.82 9.47 -9.24
CA GLU A 193 22.18 9.71 -8.75
C GLU A 193 22.60 11.16 -9.00
N LYS A 194 22.27 11.72 -10.17
CA LYS A 194 22.51 13.11 -10.52
C LYS A 194 21.74 14.06 -9.60
N ASP A 195 20.44 13.85 -9.46
CA ASP A 195 19.59 14.67 -8.59
C ASP A 195 20.08 14.63 -7.14
N ARG A 196 20.54 13.48 -6.67
CA ARG A 196 21.12 13.33 -5.32
C ARG A 196 22.48 14.00 -5.20
N ALA A 197 23.29 13.99 -6.25
CA ALA A 197 24.56 14.71 -6.26
C ALA A 197 24.35 16.23 -6.23
N GLU A 198 23.26 16.71 -6.86
CA GLU A 198 22.85 18.11 -6.86
C GLU A 198 22.12 18.53 -5.56
N MET A 199 21.62 17.58 -4.77
CA MET A 199 20.84 17.82 -3.53
C MET A 199 21.68 18.29 -2.31
N GLY A 200 22.76 18.95 -2.53
CA GLY A 200 23.37 19.74 -1.51
C GLY A 200 24.85 19.45 -1.27
N ALA A 201 25.61 20.51 -1.20
CA ALA A 201 26.94 20.49 -0.60
C ALA A 201 26.83 20.00 0.86
N ALA A 202 27.77 19.17 1.27
CA ALA A 202 27.88 18.73 2.65
C ALA A 202 27.94 19.95 3.59
N GLU A 203 27.12 19.94 4.65
CA GLU A 203 27.06 21.03 5.64
C GLU A 203 27.65 20.59 7.00
N GLY A 204 28.29 21.52 7.70
CA GLY A 204 28.75 21.32 9.06
C GLY A 204 29.70 20.10 9.21
N TRP A 205 29.33 19.12 10.07
CA TRP A 205 30.13 17.91 10.33
C TRP A 205 30.35 17.05 9.08
N GLN A 206 29.44 17.10 8.11
CA GLN A 206 29.55 16.35 6.86
C GLN A 206 30.69 16.88 6.00
N GLN A 207 30.96 18.19 5.98
CA GLN A 207 32.10 18.79 5.29
C GLN A 207 33.41 18.32 5.88
N ASN A 208 33.51 18.27 7.20
CA ASN A 208 34.67 17.77 7.90
C ASN A 208 34.92 16.28 7.60
N ALA A 209 33.86 15.47 7.62
CA ALA A 209 33.95 14.05 7.28
C ALA A 209 34.37 13.84 5.81
N GLN A 210 33.81 14.63 4.88
CA GLN A 210 34.19 14.61 3.47
C GLN A 210 35.63 14.98 3.24
N ALA A 211 36.12 16.03 3.90
CA ALA A 211 37.51 16.45 3.84
C ALA A 211 38.44 15.35 4.41
N PHE A 212 38.06 14.75 5.54
CA PHE A 212 38.85 13.67 6.17
C PHE A 212 38.96 12.44 5.25
N VAL A 213 37.87 11.96 4.65
CA VAL A 213 37.94 10.76 3.80
C VAL A 213 38.73 10.98 2.53
N ARG A 214 38.77 12.23 2.00
CA ARG A 214 39.62 12.63 0.86
C ARG A 214 41.09 12.66 1.24
N ASP A 215 41.42 13.37 2.33
CA ASP A 215 42.80 13.52 2.82
C ASP A 215 43.42 12.15 3.11
N LYS A 216 42.67 11.26 3.70
CA LYS A 216 43.13 9.90 4.02
C LYS A 216 43.03 8.90 2.85
N GLY A 217 42.55 9.31 1.68
CA GLY A 217 42.41 8.44 0.51
C GLY A 217 41.43 7.28 0.72
N ILE A 218 40.48 7.43 1.65
CA ILE A 218 39.47 6.44 1.95
C ILE A 218 38.38 6.45 0.87
N SER A 219 37.97 7.65 0.43
CA SER A 219 37.00 7.91 -0.61
C SER A 219 37.35 9.20 -1.35
N ASP A 220 36.83 9.40 -2.56
CA ASP A 220 36.93 10.67 -3.29
C ASP A 220 36.09 11.79 -2.65
N GLY A 221 35.21 11.43 -1.72
CA GLY A 221 34.30 12.35 -1.03
C GLY A 221 33.22 12.96 -1.93
N ASN A 222 33.04 12.45 -3.14
CA ASN A 222 31.98 12.91 -4.04
C ASN A 222 30.65 12.35 -3.64
N SER A 223 29.56 13.07 -4.01
CA SER A 223 28.17 12.63 -3.79
C SER A 223 27.87 12.16 -2.36
N PRO A 224 28.09 13.00 -1.32
CA PRO A 224 27.99 12.59 0.09
C PRO A 224 26.58 12.14 0.49
N GLN A 225 25.57 12.47 -0.29
CA GLN A 225 24.18 12.07 -0.06
C GLN A 225 23.78 10.76 -0.78
N CYS A 226 24.65 10.20 -1.63
CA CYS A 226 24.38 8.94 -2.30
C CYS A 226 24.55 7.75 -1.36
N PRO A 227 23.59 6.78 -1.32
CA PRO A 227 23.79 5.53 -0.60
C PRO A 227 24.93 4.74 -1.24
N ALA A 228 25.91 4.36 -0.43
CA ALA A 228 27.01 3.52 -0.89
C ALA A 228 26.57 2.04 -0.95
N PRO A 229 26.82 1.32 -2.05
CA PRO A 229 26.65 -0.13 -2.09
C PRO A 229 27.51 -0.81 -1.00
N ARG A 230 27.04 -1.97 -0.49
CA ARG A 230 27.76 -2.71 0.57
C ARG A 230 29.23 -2.93 0.26
N VAL A 231 29.56 -3.24 -0.99
CA VAL A 231 30.95 -3.46 -1.42
C VAL A 231 31.81 -2.19 -1.30
N GLN A 232 31.23 -1.02 -1.57
CA GLN A 232 31.93 0.26 -1.39
C GLN A 232 32.11 0.56 0.11
N ILE A 233 31.13 0.30 0.95
CA ILE A 233 31.22 0.45 2.40
C ILE A 233 32.35 -0.46 2.94
N TRP A 234 32.40 -1.71 2.52
CA TRP A 234 33.49 -2.62 2.94
C TRP A 234 34.85 -2.16 2.44
N GLY A 235 34.94 -1.67 1.21
CA GLY A 235 36.16 -1.09 0.67
C GLY A 235 36.64 0.13 1.47
N MET A 236 35.72 1.02 1.84
CA MET A 236 36.03 2.19 2.69
C MET A 236 36.48 1.76 4.10
N LEU A 237 35.79 0.81 4.73
CA LEU A 237 36.17 0.27 6.04
C LEU A 237 37.56 -0.39 6.02
N PHE A 238 37.89 -1.13 4.97
CA PHE A 238 39.19 -1.75 4.81
C PHE A 238 40.30 -0.70 4.69
N LYS A 239 40.11 0.35 3.87
CA LYS A 239 41.04 1.47 3.75
C LYS A 239 41.17 2.22 5.08
N PHE A 240 40.06 2.49 5.77
CA PHE A 240 40.08 3.15 7.07
C PHE A 240 40.87 2.36 8.12
N TYR A 241 40.68 1.02 8.16
CA TYR A 241 41.50 0.16 9.02
C TYR A 241 43.00 0.25 8.70
N GLY A 242 43.31 0.28 7.41
CA GLY A 242 44.72 0.47 6.98
C GLY A 242 45.33 1.82 7.44
N VAL A 243 44.54 2.89 7.39
CA VAL A 243 44.96 4.22 7.89
C VAL A 243 45.19 4.17 9.39
N ILE A 244 44.27 3.61 10.18
CA ILE A 244 44.46 3.48 11.64
C ILE A 244 45.70 2.70 11.99
N ILE A 245 45.92 1.54 11.37
CA ILE A 245 47.13 0.73 11.62
C ILE A 245 48.42 1.51 11.32
N LYS A 246 48.42 2.29 10.25
CA LYS A 246 49.59 3.10 9.89
C LYS A 246 49.82 4.20 10.92
N GLU A 247 48.81 4.91 11.36
CA GLU A 247 48.93 5.97 12.38
C GLU A 247 49.34 5.40 13.74
N VAL A 248 48.76 4.28 14.18
CA VAL A 248 49.16 3.60 15.43
C VAL A 248 50.63 3.16 15.37
N LYS A 249 51.08 2.57 14.26
CA LYS A 249 52.48 2.19 14.08
C LYS A 249 53.41 3.40 14.15
N GLN A 250 53.02 4.54 13.59
CA GLN A 250 53.79 5.77 13.64
C GLN A 250 53.90 6.30 15.07
N LEU A 251 52.77 6.36 15.80
CA LEU A 251 52.74 6.79 17.22
C LEU A 251 53.60 5.89 18.11
N ILE A 252 53.59 4.57 17.90
CA ILE A 252 54.42 3.62 18.62
C ILE A 252 55.90 3.90 18.34
N LYS A 253 56.25 4.15 17.06
CA LYS A 253 57.63 4.46 16.68
C LYS A 253 58.12 5.75 17.31
N GLU A 254 57.29 6.79 17.40
CA GLU A 254 57.59 8.07 18.04
C GLU A 254 57.69 7.97 19.57
N ALA A 255 56.92 7.03 20.18
CA ALA A 255 56.95 6.82 21.63
C ALA A 255 58.13 5.96 22.13
N ILE A 256 58.78 5.18 21.26
CA ILE A 256 59.85 4.26 21.62
C ILE A 256 61.23 4.79 21.15
N GLY A 257 61.26 5.75 20.21
CA GLY A 257 62.53 6.36 19.71
C GLY A 257 62.85 7.64 20.43
#